data_fc9aeed995f4e81903983343f939eefd
#
_entry.id   fc9aeed995f4e81903983343f939eefd
#
_cell.length_a   1.000
_cell.length_b   1.000
_cell.length_c   1.000
_cell.angle_alpha   90.00
_cell.angle_beta   90.00
_cell.angle_gamma   90.00
#
_symmetry.space_group_name_H-M   'P 1'
#
loop_
_entity.id
_entity.type
_entity.pdbx_description
1 polymer ?
#
loop_
_entity_poly.entity_id
_entity_poly.type
_entity_poly.pdbx_seq_one_letter_code
_entity_poly.pdbx_strand_id
1 'polypeptide(L)'
;MGKNKNAVLLVIEDSVRAGVIEAQFLAIGRVIQTLRDKETLPASQGSDMQTIVLAAEQVKLGSKHQINQFKQLCATYLVLISLLPENQDQVAKFFRLGAVDVLLAGDTSDMLEQTMTRLAQVAKIRQQQVIDRAKLESTNDELQESLRLLKQDQIAGLEVQKSLMPESPLSAGEYQISHSIVPSLYLSGDFVGYNVVLGRYLLFYFADVSGHGASSAFVTVLLRFMVGRVIRRHQLEEDYAALAMAPQGLVEHINSQMLATGLGKHMTLFAGSVDMDNNVMRYVAGAQLPPPILVVDGEAVFLPGKGKPVGIFEDVTWHVEELKMPERSSLVLLSDGVFDLFPEAQIADKEAAILKLLGTRSGTLEDLKEALKIDYIEEPQDDISLLLLTRGM
;
A
#
# COMPACT_ATOMS: atom_id res chain seq x y z
N MET A 1 42.36 25.44 26.69
CA MET A 1 41.59 25.43 27.96
C MET A 1 40.37 24.54 27.74
N GLY A 2 40.40 23.34 28.33
CA GLY A 2 39.29 22.40 28.23
C GLY A 2 38.05 22.94 28.94
N LYS A 3 36.99 23.23 28.25
CA LYS A 3 35.69 23.59 28.84
C LYS A 3 35.22 22.42 29.68
N ASN A 4 35.13 22.62 30.99
CA ASN A 4 34.64 21.61 31.93
C ASN A 4 33.16 21.39 31.63
N LYS A 5 32.81 20.33 30.87
CA LYS A 5 31.46 20.03 30.36
C LYS A 5 30.40 19.80 31.45
N ASN A 6 30.82 19.68 32.69
CA ASN A 6 29.97 19.44 33.88
C ASN A 6 29.77 20.67 34.77
N ALA A 7 30.15 21.87 34.31
CA ALA A 7 29.96 23.07 35.10
C ALA A 7 28.51 23.52 35.11
N VAL A 8 27.97 23.81 36.28
CA VAL A 8 26.70 24.46 36.49
C VAL A 8 26.89 25.95 36.25
N LEU A 9 26.08 26.53 35.38
CA LEU A 9 26.12 27.97 35.09
C LEU A 9 25.20 28.72 36.05
N LEU A 10 25.78 29.59 36.87
CA LEU A 10 25.03 30.41 37.82
C LEU A 10 24.81 31.80 37.23
N VAL A 11 23.58 32.19 37.04
CA VAL A 11 23.17 33.50 36.52
C VAL A 11 22.32 34.17 37.60
N ILE A 12 22.96 34.77 38.61
CA ILE A 12 22.31 35.45 39.74
C ILE A 12 23.02 36.79 39.95
N GLU A 13 22.29 37.89 39.92
CA GLU A 13 22.84 39.25 40.08
C GLU A 13 23.20 39.55 41.55
N ASP A 14 22.47 38.99 42.53
CA ASP A 14 22.77 39.13 43.96
C ASP A 14 24.02 38.33 44.31
N SER A 15 25.11 39.03 44.59
CA SER A 15 26.43 38.44 44.90
C SER A 15 26.44 37.61 46.21
N VAL A 16 25.62 37.98 47.19
CA VAL A 16 25.57 37.25 48.47
C VAL A 16 24.85 35.92 48.24
N ARG A 17 23.73 35.93 47.54
CA ARG A 17 22.97 34.73 47.19
C ARG A 17 23.74 33.83 46.22
N ALA A 18 24.41 34.42 45.24
CA ALA A 18 25.28 33.69 44.34
C ALA A 18 26.39 32.94 45.11
N GLY A 19 27.05 33.60 46.09
CA GLY A 19 28.06 32.98 46.94
C GLY A 19 27.52 31.83 47.80
N VAL A 20 26.31 31.92 48.34
CA VAL A 20 25.69 30.85 49.11
C VAL A 20 25.42 29.63 48.22
N ILE A 21 24.84 29.83 47.04
CA ILE A 21 24.57 28.75 46.07
C ILE A 21 25.87 28.12 45.56
N GLU A 22 26.88 28.94 45.28
CA GLU A 22 28.20 28.45 44.87
C GLU A 22 28.81 27.55 45.93
N ALA A 23 28.76 27.96 47.22
CA ALA A 23 29.25 27.15 48.34
C ALA A 23 28.50 25.82 48.48
N GLN A 24 27.18 25.81 48.28
CA GLN A 24 26.35 24.59 48.29
C GLN A 24 26.75 23.61 47.19
N PHE A 25 26.91 24.08 45.94
CA PHE A 25 27.34 23.22 44.83
C PHE A 25 28.77 22.72 44.97
N LEU A 26 29.68 23.58 45.50
CA LEU A 26 31.06 23.16 45.81
C LEU A 26 31.09 22.07 46.87
N ALA A 27 30.21 22.13 47.87
CA ALA A 27 30.13 21.12 48.94
C ALA A 27 29.75 19.72 48.39
N ILE A 28 29.03 19.65 47.29
CA ILE A 28 28.70 18.39 46.59
C ILE A 28 29.66 18.10 45.40
N GLY A 29 30.83 18.77 45.35
CA GLY A 29 31.88 18.52 44.37
C GLY A 29 31.55 18.98 42.94
N ARG A 30 30.62 19.92 42.77
CA ARG A 30 30.27 20.49 41.45
C ARG A 30 31.01 21.79 41.21
N VAL A 31 31.47 21.95 39.96
CA VAL A 31 32.09 23.18 39.47
C VAL A 31 31.04 24.16 39.03
N ILE A 32 31.11 25.39 39.51
CA ILE A 32 30.23 26.47 39.08
C ILE A 32 30.99 27.47 38.22
N GLN A 33 30.33 27.99 37.22
CA GLN A 33 30.76 29.16 36.46
C GLN A 33 29.69 30.25 36.62
N THR A 34 30.02 31.31 37.37
CA THR A 34 29.14 32.45 37.52
C THR A 34 29.20 33.35 36.27
N LEU A 35 28.05 33.65 35.68
CA LEU A 35 27.88 34.54 34.54
C LEU A 35 27.21 35.82 35.00
N ARG A 36 27.67 36.95 34.47
CA ARG A 36 27.11 38.27 34.82
C ARG A 36 25.77 38.54 34.16
N ASP A 37 25.53 37.91 33.02
CA ASP A 37 24.34 38.16 32.23
C ASP A 37 23.87 36.91 31.45
N LYS A 38 22.55 36.86 31.13
CA LYS A 38 21.95 35.81 30.32
C LYS A 38 22.43 35.84 28.86
N GLU A 39 22.83 37.01 28.37
CA GLU A 39 23.37 37.20 27.02
C GLU A 39 24.71 36.52 26.78
N THR A 40 25.41 36.16 27.87
CA THR A 40 26.71 35.45 27.81
C THR A 40 26.57 33.94 27.88
N LEU A 41 25.36 33.38 27.84
CA LEU A 41 25.15 31.94 27.88
C LEU A 41 25.83 31.28 26.67
N PRO A 42 26.68 30.28 26.88
CA PRO A 42 27.30 29.57 25.78
C PRO A 42 26.26 28.84 24.97
N ALA A 43 26.38 28.85 23.65
CA ALA A 43 25.47 28.08 22.79
C ALA A 43 25.52 26.61 23.20
N SER A 44 24.36 26.05 23.56
CA SER A 44 24.22 24.61 23.76
C SER A 44 24.33 23.94 22.40
N GLN A 45 25.42 23.20 22.16
CA GLN A 45 25.65 22.48 20.92
C GLN A 45 25.34 20.99 21.12
N GLY A 46 24.30 20.50 20.49
CA GLY A 46 24.05 19.06 20.35
C GLY A 46 23.57 18.37 21.64
N SER A 47 24.11 17.21 21.91
CA SER A 47 23.68 16.29 22.97
C SER A 47 24.04 16.72 24.42
N ASP A 48 24.85 17.74 24.62
CA ASP A 48 25.32 18.14 25.96
C ASP A 48 24.48 19.33 26.47
N MET A 49 23.38 19.06 27.17
CA MET A 49 22.56 20.09 27.80
C MET A 49 23.26 20.56 29.09
N GLN A 50 23.57 21.86 29.14
CA GLN A 50 24.14 22.49 30.34
C GLN A 50 23.05 22.82 31.35
N THR A 51 23.39 22.71 32.62
CA THR A 51 22.53 23.14 33.74
C THR A 51 22.76 24.61 34.02
N ILE A 52 21.71 25.39 34.09
CA ILE A 52 21.74 26.78 34.50
C ILE A 52 20.86 27.01 35.75
N VAL A 53 21.32 27.82 36.64
CA VAL A 53 20.60 28.27 37.84
C VAL A 53 20.29 29.74 37.69
N LEU A 54 18.98 30.07 37.76
CA LEU A 54 18.47 31.43 37.64
C LEU A 54 17.75 31.83 38.94
N ALA A 55 17.91 33.07 39.37
CA ALA A 55 17.07 33.62 40.45
C ALA A 55 15.64 33.89 39.88
N ALA A 56 14.61 33.55 40.65
CA ALA A 56 13.21 33.74 40.20
C ALA A 56 12.91 35.19 39.92
N GLU A 57 13.49 36.11 40.68
CA GLU A 57 13.28 37.58 40.57
C GLU A 57 13.80 38.13 39.25
N GLN A 58 14.79 37.46 38.66
CA GLN A 58 15.39 37.84 37.35
C GLN A 58 14.61 37.29 36.15
N VAL A 59 13.68 36.36 36.41
CA VAL A 59 12.86 35.77 35.35
C VAL A 59 11.61 36.59 35.12
N LYS A 60 11.64 37.46 34.13
CA LYS A 60 10.48 38.27 33.76
C LYS A 60 9.41 37.41 33.04
N LEU A 61 8.21 37.39 33.58
CA LEU A 61 7.08 36.60 33.05
C LEU A 61 5.79 37.44 32.86
N GLY A 62 5.97 38.78 32.65
CA GLY A 62 4.86 39.74 32.56
C GLY A 62 4.19 39.78 31.17
N SER A 63 4.83 39.25 30.14
CA SER A 63 4.29 39.27 28.79
C SER A 63 4.40 37.89 28.11
N LYS A 64 3.56 37.65 27.10
CA LYS A 64 3.63 36.42 26.27
C LYS A 64 5.03 36.21 25.67
N HIS A 65 5.68 37.27 25.24
CA HIS A 65 7.03 37.23 24.67
C HIS A 65 8.06 36.74 25.68
N GLN A 66 8.05 37.27 26.88
CA GLN A 66 8.96 36.86 27.97
C GLN A 66 8.73 35.41 28.39
N ILE A 67 7.48 34.96 28.44
CA ILE A 67 7.12 33.56 28.71
C ILE A 67 7.69 32.64 27.62
N ASN A 68 7.57 33.01 26.33
CA ASN A 68 8.11 32.21 25.25
C ASN A 68 9.66 32.18 25.27
N GLN A 69 10.31 33.28 25.58
CA GLN A 69 11.77 33.31 25.75
C GLN A 69 12.22 32.35 26.87
N PHE A 70 11.51 32.36 28.00
CA PHE A 70 11.82 31.46 29.10
C PHE A 70 11.58 29.99 28.74
N LYS A 71 10.49 29.67 28.02
CA LYS A 71 10.24 28.31 27.48
C LYS A 71 11.35 27.86 26.53
N GLN A 72 11.81 28.72 25.65
CA GLN A 72 12.95 28.43 24.77
C GLN A 72 14.24 28.15 25.56
N LEU A 73 14.47 28.92 26.61
CA LEU A 73 15.60 28.70 27.50
C LEU A 73 15.51 27.30 28.17
N CYS A 74 14.35 26.93 28.68
CA CYS A 74 14.08 25.61 29.26
C CYS A 74 14.15 24.46 28.24
N ALA A 75 13.93 24.72 26.96
CA ALA A 75 14.12 23.74 25.89
C ALA A 75 15.60 23.51 25.58
N THR A 76 16.42 24.54 25.72
CA THR A 76 17.84 24.51 25.37
C THR A 76 18.73 24.07 26.54
N TYR A 77 18.34 24.41 27.77
CA TYR A 77 19.11 24.15 29.00
C TYR A 77 18.29 23.40 30.04
N LEU A 78 18.95 22.75 30.97
CA LEU A 78 18.36 22.24 32.22
C LEU A 78 18.27 23.39 33.23
N VAL A 79 17.10 24.00 33.30
CA VAL A 79 16.89 25.22 34.10
C VAL A 79 16.50 24.84 35.52
N LEU A 80 17.29 25.29 36.49
CA LEU A 80 16.97 25.34 37.92
C LEU A 80 16.58 26.77 38.29
N ILE A 81 15.53 26.94 39.07
CA ILE A 81 15.12 28.23 39.57
C ILE A 81 15.43 28.31 41.06
N SER A 82 16.25 29.26 41.44
CA SER A 82 16.45 29.58 42.85
C SER A 82 15.33 30.47 43.37
N LEU A 83 14.62 30.06 44.40
CA LEU A 83 13.49 30.75 45.03
C LEU A 83 13.83 31.20 46.46
N LEU A 84 13.40 32.41 46.78
CA LEU A 84 13.38 32.88 48.17
C LEU A 84 12.15 32.29 48.90
N PRO A 85 12.15 32.19 50.24
CA PRO A 85 11.03 31.65 51.00
C PRO A 85 9.68 32.35 50.70
N GLU A 86 9.72 33.62 50.40
CA GLU A 86 8.57 34.47 50.10
C GLU A 86 7.97 34.20 48.69
N ASN A 87 8.70 33.52 47.83
CA ASN A 87 8.28 33.24 46.43
C ASN A 87 7.96 31.76 46.19
N GLN A 88 7.75 30.95 47.21
CA GLN A 88 7.49 29.51 47.10
C GLN A 88 6.16 29.22 46.38
N ASP A 89 5.21 30.13 46.37
CA ASP A 89 3.96 30.05 45.63
C ASP A 89 4.15 29.98 44.12
N GLN A 90 5.31 30.39 43.60
CA GLN A 90 5.64 30.41 42.16
C GLN A 90 6.23 29.07 41.66
N VAL A 91 6.55 28.12 42.53
CA VAL A 91 7.12 26.80 42.14
C VAL A 91 6.34 26.15 41.00
N ALA A 92 5.04 26.00 41.17
CA ALA A 92 4.19 25.37 40.15
C ALA A 92 4.16 26.11 38.80
N LYS A 93 4.35 27.42 38.83
CA LYS A 93 4.42 28.25 37.62
C LYS A 93 5.69 27.96 36.83
N PHE A 94 6.83 27.89 37.47
CA PHE A 94 8.12 27.59 36.81
C PHE A 94 8.18 26.17 36.23
N PHE A 95 7.66 25.15 36.92
CA PHE A 95 7.55 23.80 36.41
C PHE A 95 6.65 23.75 35.15
N ARG A 96 5.48 24.43 35.14
CA ARG A 96 4.60 24.51 33.96
C ARG A 96 5.27 25.20 32.76
N LEU A 97 6.26 26.05 33.00
CA LEU A 97 7.00 26.75 31.97
C LEU A 97 8.24 25.98 31.48
N GLY A 98 8.56 24.84 32.10
CA GLY A 98 9.62 23.93 31.65
C GLY A 98 10.89 23.94 32.51
N ALA A 99 10.94 24.64 33.62
CA ALA A 99 12.02 24.48 34.60
C ALA A 99 12.05 23.02 35.07
N VAL A 100 13.26 22.48 35.22
CA VAL A 100 13.44 21.06 35.58
C VAL A 100 13.28 20.85 37.06
N ASP A 101 13.79 21.79 37.89
CA ASP A 101 13.68 21.75 39.34
C ASP A 101 13.82 23.16 39.95
N VAL A 102 13.63 23.26 41.24
CA VAL A 102 13.78 24.50 42.02
C VAL A 102 14.75 24.28 43.17
N LEU A 103 15.49 25.33 43.55
CA LEU A 103 16.33 25.41 44.72
C LEU A 103 15.71 26.37 45.72
N LEU A 104 15.43 25.88 46.90
CA LEU A 104 14.89 26.71 48.00
C LEU A 104 16.00 27.16 48.92
N ALA A 105 15.85 28.35 49.50
CA ALA A 105 16.71 28.81 50.56
C ALA A 105 16.60 27.88 51.78
N GLY A 106 17.64 27.16 52.13
CA GLY A 106 17.65 26.18 53.22
C GLY A 106 17.70 24.72 52.74
N ASP A 107 17.74 24.46 51.45
CA ASP A 107 17.98 23.12 50.94
C ASP A 107 19.33 22.57 51.49
N THR A 108 19.31 21.31 51.94
CA THR A 108 20.47 20.60 52.42
C THR A 108 21.32 20.07 51.25
N SER A 109 22.59 19.72 51.52
CA SER A 109 23.45 19.09 50.52
C SER A 109 22.81 17.82 49.91
N ASP A 110 22.12 17.00 50.71
CA ASP A 110 21.43 15.79 50.24
C ASP A 110 20.29 16.11 49.29
N MET A 111 19.51 17.17 49.54
CA MET A 111 18.45 17.61 48.62
C MET A 111 19.03 18.12 47.31
N LEU A 112 20.16 18.83 47.37
CA LEU A 112 20.85 19.29 46.17
C LEU A 112 21.41 18.12 45.33
N GLU A 113 21.97 17.08 45.97
CA GLU A 113 22.42 15.86 45.29
C GLU A 113 21.25 15.13 44.59
N GLN A 114 20.11 15.03 45.27
CA GLN A 114 18.89 14.46 44.65
C GLN A 114 18.42 15.27 43.42
N THR A 115 18.46 16.59 43.51
CA THR A 115 18.15 17.50 42.41
C THR A 115 19.10 17.26 41.22
N MET A 116 20.40 17.18 41.49
CA MET A 116 21.42 16.90 40.46
C MET A 116 21.22 15.52 39.82
N THR A 117 20.80 14.52 40.59
CA THR A 117 20.47 13.19 40.07
C THR A 117 19.26 13.23 39.15
N ARG A 118 18.18 13.95 39.52
CA ARG A 118 17.01 14.17 38.66
C ARG A 118 17.38 14.89 37.35
N LEU A 119 18.21 15.92 37.44
CA LEU A 119 18.71 16.65 36.27
C LEU A 119 19.47 15.73 35.31
N ALA A 120 20.36 14.88 35.83
CA ALA A 120 21.11 13.92 35.02
C ALA A 120 20.17 12.93 34.31
N GLN A 121 19.10 12.48 34.96
CA GLN A 121 18.09 11.64 34.36
C GLN A 121 17.33 12.36 33.24
N VAL A 122 16.90 13.60 33.50
CA VAL A 122 16.21 14.42 32.50
C VAL A 122 17.11 14.70 31.29
N ALA A 123 18.39 15.01 31.51
CA ALA A 123 19.39 15.20 30.48
C ALA A 123 19.51 13.96 29.60
N LYS A 124 19.65 12.79 30.22
CA LYS A 124 19.75 11.50 29.50
C LYS A 124 18.51 11.19 28.66
N ILE A 125 17.32 11.44 29.23
CA ILE A 125 16.05 11.22 28.50
C ILE A 125 15.98 12.16 27.29
N ARG A 126 16.25 13.45 27.46
CA ARG A 126 16.21 14.42 26.35
C ARG A 126 17.24 14.09 25.27
N GLN A 127 18.46 13.71 25.66
CA GLN A 127 19.50 13.27 24.72
C GLN A 127 19.05 12.06 23.92
N GLN A 128 18.46 11.06 24.59
CA GLN A 128 17.95 9.87 23.93
C GLN A 128 16.82 10.22 22.93
N GLN A 129 15.92 11.11 23.33
CA GLN A 129 14.84 11.59 22.44
C GLN A 129 15.36 12.26 21.16
N VAL A 130 16.44 13.06 21.26
CA VAL A 130 17.07 13.68 20.08
C VAL A 130 17.66 12.62 19.15
N ILE A 131 18.36 11.63 19.72
CA ILE A 131 18.95 10.52 18.94
C ILE A 131 17.86 9.69 18.28
N ASP A 132 16.83 9.32 19.04
CA ASP A 132 15.72 8.49 18.52
C ASP A 132 14.95 9.21 17.42
N ARG A 133 14.75 10.52 17.58
CA ARG A 133 14.11 11.34 16.56
C ARG A 133 14.92 11.41 15.27
N ALA A 134 16.21 11.68 15.37
CA ALA A 134 17.10 11.71 14.19
C ALA A 134 17.15 10.36 13.48
N LYS A 135 17.18 9.25 14.27
CA LYS A 135 17.11 7.89 13.71
C LYS A 135 15.78 7.61 13.01
N LEU A 136 14.66 8.03 13.62
CA LEU A 136 13.33 7.87 13.04
C LEU A 136 13.19 8.65 11.72
N GLU A 137 13.67 9.88 11.67
CA GLU A 137 13.69 10.73 10.47
C GLU A 137 14.52 10.04 9.36
N SER A 138 15.73 9.58 9.64
CA SER A 138 16.58 8.85 8.68
C SER A 138 15.90 7.57 8.16
N THR A 139 15.33 6.76 9.07
CA THR A 139 14.65 5.52 8.67
C THR A 139 13.41 5.80 7.82
N ASN A 140 12.68 6.88 8.13
CA ASN A 140 11.53 7.29 7.34
C ASN A 140 11.94 7.71 5.92
N ASP A 141 13.04 8.47 5.78
CA ASP A 141 13.55 8.87 4.47
C ASP A 141 14.00 7.65 3.64
N GLU A 142 14.72 6.70 4.27
CA GLU A 142 15.11 5.45 3.62
C GLU A 142 13.90 4.62 3.17
N LEU A 143 12.85 4.54 4.00
CA LEU A 143 11.61 3.82 3.67
C LEU A 143 10.88 4.49 2.51
N GLN A 144 10.76 5.82 2.53
CA GLN A 144 10.11 6.57 1.44
C GLN A 144 10.84 6.37 0.11
N GLU A 145 12.17 6.41 0.11
CA GLU A 145 12.94 6.16 -1.12
C GLU A 145 12.77 4.72 -1.61
N SER A 146 12.76 3.73 -0.72
CA SER A 146 12.52 2.33 -1.06
C SER A 146 11.12 2.12 -1.67
N LEU A 147 10.10 2.75 -1.08
CA LEU A 147 8.73 2.72 -1.61
C LEU A 147 8.64 3.40 -2.98
N ARG A 148 9.35 4.51 -3.18
CA ARG A 148 9.39 5.21 -4.45
C ARG A 148 9.98 4.33 -5.57
N LEU A 149 11.09 3.66 -5.29
CA LEU A 149 11.73 2.75 -6.23
C LEU A 149 10.82 1.56 -6.56
N LEU A 150 10.24 0.91 -5.54
CA LEU A 150 9.31 -0.19 -5.73
C LEU A 150 8.11 0.21 -6.60
N LYS A 151 7.55 1.39 -6.35
CA LYS A 151 6.45 1.93 -7.15
C LYS A 151 6.84 2.12 -8.62
N GLN A 152 8.04 2.63 -8.88
CA GLN A 152 8.55 2.80 -10.25
C GLN A 152 8.71 1.46 -10.96
N ASP A 153 9.24 0.44 -10.28
CA ASP A 153 9.39 -0.90 -10.85
C ASP A 153 8.04 -1.53 -11.18
N GLN A 154 7.03 -1.34 -10.32
CA GLN A 154 5.68 -1.84 -10.57
C GLN A 154 5.01 -1.12 -11.75
N ILE A 155 5.18 0.20 -11.88
CA ILE A 155 4.67 0.96 -13.03
C ILE A 155 5.32 0.48 -14.34
N ALA A 156 6.63 0.23 -14.34
CA ALA A 156 7.32 -0.31 -15.50
C ALA A 156 6.79 -1.72 -15.86
N GLY A 157 6.53 -2.57 -14.86
CA GLY A 157 5.90 -3.87 -15.05
C GLY A 157 4.49 -3.78 -15.65
N LEU A 158 3.69 -2.79 -15.22
CA LEU A 158 2.36 -2.53 -15.77
C LEU A 158 2.41 -2.18 -17.27
N GLU A 159 3.37 -1.34 -17.69
CA GLU A 159 3.53 -1.01 -19.10
C GLU A 159 3.89 -2.25 -19.95
N VAL A 160 4.71 -3.16 -19.42
CA VAL A 160 4.97 -4.44 -20.06
C VAL A 160 3.70 -5.28 -20.14
N GLN A 161 2.95 -5.42 -19.04
CA GLN A 161 1.71 -6.19 -19.01
C GLN A 161 0.67 -5.64 -20.01
N LYS A 162 0.48 -4.32 -20.06
CA LYS A 162 -0.40 -3.65 -21.04
C LYS A 162 0.03 -3.91 -22.48
N SER A 163 1.34 -3.93 -22.76
CA SER A 163 1.85 -4.20 -24.10
C SER A 163 1.58 -5.64 -24.61
N LEU A 164 1.28 -6.55 -23.68
CA LEU A 164 0.93 -7.94 -23.99
C LEU A 164 -0.58 -8.14 -24.20
N MET A 165 -1.39 -7.17 -23.82
CA MET A 165 -2.84 -7.22 -24.03
C MET A 165 -3.18 -7.08 -25.53
N PRO A 166 -4.24 -7.74 -26.00
CA PRO A 166 -4.71 -7.54 -27.37
C PRO A 166 -5.31 -6.15 -27.54
N GLU A 167 -5.38 -5.68 -28.79
CA GLU A 167 -6.14 -4.47 -29.12
C GLU A 167 -7.62 -4.65 -28.78
N SER A 168 -8.25 -3.63 -28.18
CA SER A 168 -9.65 -3.64 -27.77
C SER A 168 -10.34 -2.38 -28.26
N PRO A 169 -11.49 -2.51 -28.98
CA PRO A 169 -12.12 -3.73 -29.46
C PRO A 169 -11.43 -4.34 -30.69
N LEU A 170 -11.53 -5.68 -30.84
CA LEU A 170 -11.18 -6.40 -32.05
C LEU A 170 -12.46 -6.86 -32.75
N SER A 171 -12.63 -6.51 -34.05
CA SER A 171 -13.75 -6.92 -34.87
C SER A 171 -13.33 -8.00 -35.86
N ALA A 172 -14.15 -9.05 -36.01
CA ALA A 172 -13.92 -10.17 -36.89
C ALA A 172 -15.25 -10.70 -37.43
N GLY A 173 -15.59 -10.36 -38.70
CA GLY A 173 -16.89 -10.71 -39.31
C GLY A 173 -18.06 -10.13 -38.52
N GLU A 174 -18.99 -11.00 -38.10
CA GLU A 174 -20.13 -10.62 -37.25
C GLU A 174 -19.78 -10.51 -35.76
N TYR A 175 -18.53 -10.80 -35.38
CA TYR A 175 -18.09 -10.83 -34.00
C TYR A 175 -17.27 -9.59 -33.65
N GLN A 176 -17.46 -9.12 -32.41
CA GLN A 176 -16.60 -8.14 -31.80
C GLN A 176 -16.21 -8.62 -30.39
N ILE A 177 -14.95 -8.52 -30.03
CA ILE A 177 -14.46 -8.86 -28.70
C ILE A 177 -13.74 -7.65 -28.09
N SER A 178 -14.07 -7.38 -26.85
CA SER A 178 -13.48 -6.26 -26.08
C SER A 178 -13.24 -6.65 -24.63
N HIS A 179 -12.39 -5.93 -23.94
CA HIS A 179 -12.07 -6.19 -22.56
C HIS A 179 -11.77 -4.92 -21.77
N SER A 180 -11.89 -5.02 -20.45
CA SER A 180 -11.43 -4.02 -19.48
C SER A 180 -10.83 -4.74 -18.28
N ILE A 181 -9.70 -4.25 -17.77
CA ILE A 181 -9.04 -4.75 -16.56
C ILE A 181 -8.73 -3.54 -15.67
N VAL A 182 -9.24 -3.56 -14.45
CA VAL A 182 -8.97 -2.59 -13.40
C VAL A 182 -8.20 -3.31 -12.30
N PRO A 183 -6.90 -3.11 -12.21
CA PRO A 183 -6.08 -3.80 -11.22
C PRO A 183 -6.31 -3.23 -9.81
N SER A 184 -6.29 -4.09 -8.80
CA SER A 184 -6.36 -3.73 -7.38
C SER A 184 -5.07 -3.06 -6.89
N LEU A 185 -3.95 -3.43 -7.50
CA LEU A 185 -2.63 -2.83 -7.32
C LEU A 185 -2.11 -2.29 -8.66
N TYR A 186 -0.80 -2.13 -8.80
CA TYR A 186 -0.20 -1.73 -10.08
C TYR A 186 -0.27 -2.83 -11.14
N LEU A 187 -0.04 -4.09 -10.74
CA LEU A 187 0.00 -5.25 -11.60
C LEU A 187 -1.18 -6.15 -11.29
N SER A 188 -1.86 -6.63 -12.34
CA SER A 188 -3.03 -7.50 -12.24
C SER A 188 -2.64 -8.98 -12.31
N GLY A 189 -3.30 -9.82 -11.51
CA GLY A 189 -3.37 -11.27 -11.67
C GLY A 189 -4.30 -11.68 -12.80
N ASP A 190 -5.24 -10.83 -13.17
CA ASP A 190 -6.16 -11.05 -14.26
C ASP A 190 -5.51 -10.81 -15.62
N PHE A 191 -5.87 -11.62 -16.57
CA PHE A 191 -5.37 -11.50 -17.94
C PHE A 191 -6.35 -12.01 -19.00
N VAL A 192 -6.36 -11.31 -20.10
CA VAL A 192 -7.16 -11.69 -21.27
C VAL A 192 -6.26 -11.82 -22.52
N GLY A 193 -6.66 -12.71 -23.41
CA GLY A 193 -6.02 -12.78 -24.71
C GLY A 193 -6.99 -13.29 -25.75
N TYR A 194 -6.88 -12.76 -26.97
CA TYR A 194 -7.67 -13.22 -28.10
C TYR A 194 -6.93 -12.94 -29.40
N ASN A 195 -7.23 -13.79 -30.40
CA ASN A 195 -6.68 -13.70 -31.75
C ASN A 195 -7.61 -14.31 -32.77
N VAL A 196 -7.62 -13.74 -33.98
CA VAL A 196 -8.21 -14.38 -35.14
C VAL A 196 -7.14 -15.21 -35.84
N VAL A 197 -7.40 -16.50 -36.03
CA VAL A 197 -6.47 -17.46 -36.61
C VAL A 197 -7.01 -17.97 -37.93
N LEU A 198 -6.20 -17.92 -38.98
CA LEU A 198 -6.54 -18.30 -40.37
C LEU A 198 -7.79 -17.62 -40.92
N GLY A 199 -8.14 -16.42 -40.39
CA GLY A 199 -9.29 -15.64 -40.80
C GLY A 199 -10.67 -16.26 -40.45
N ARG A 200 -10.69 -17.40 -39.73
CA ARG A 200 -11.90 -18.17 -39.44
C ARG A 200 -12.13 -18.43 -37.94
N TYR A 201 -11.09 -18.69 -37.17
CA TYR A 201 -11.20 -19.06 -35.76
C TYR A 201 -10.89 -17.88 -34.85
N LEU A 202 -11.86 -17.43 -34.07
CA LEU A 202 -11.63 -16.46 -33.01
C LEU A 202 -11.32 -17.21 -31.70
N LEU A 203 -10.03 -17.27 -31.35
CA LEU A 203 -9.57 -17.90 -30.11
C LEU A 203 -9.47 -16.84 -29.01
N PHE A 204 -9.94 -17.15 -27.81
CA PHE A 204 -9.87 -16.23 -26.67
C PHE A 204 -9.73 -16.98 -25.34
N TYR A 205 -9.18 -16.32 -24.37
CA TYR A 205 -9.08 -16.82 -23.00
C TYR A 205 -9.16 -15.69 -22.00
N PHE A 206 -9.65 -16.02 -20.83
CA PHE A 206 -9.81 -15.16 -19.67
C PHE A 206 -9.27 -15.92 -18.47
N ALA A 207 -8.32 -15.35 -17.73
CA ALA A 207 -7.64 -15.99 -16.62
C ALA A 207 -7.55 -15.04 -15.44
N ASP A 208 -7.69 -15.59 -14.25
CA ASP A 208 -7.44 -14.92 -12.98
C ASP A 208 -6.48 -15.81 -12.17
N VAL A 209 -5.28 -15.28 -11.89
CA VAL A 209 -4.19 -15.97 -11.21
C VAL A 209 -4.25 -15.69 -9.72
N SER A 210 -4.22 -16.75 -8.91
CA SER A 210 -4.28 -16.68 -7.45
C SER A 210 -3.32 -15.67 -6.82
N GLY A 211 -3.88 -14.74 -6.01
CA GLY A 211 -3.20 -13.63 -5.36
C GLY A 211 -2.91 -12.49 -6.32
N HIS A 212 -2.28 -11.44 -5.84
CA HIS A 212 -2.10 -10.17 -6.55
C HIS A 212 -0.62 -9.77 -6.69
N GLY A 213 -0.36 -8.73 -7.47
CA GLY A 213 0.95 -8.12 -7.65
C GLY A 213 1.89 -8.88 -8.59
N ALA A 214 3.19 -8.60 -8.50
CA ALA A 214 4.18 -9.01 -9.49
C ALA A 214 4.22 -10.53 -9.74
N SER A 215 4.09 -11.36 -8.70
CA SER A 215 4.18 -12.81 -8.85
C SER A 215 3.03 -13.39 -9.70
N SER A 216 1.81 -12.86 -9.54
CA SER A 216 0.64 -13.26 -10.34
C SER A 216 0.75 -12.70 -11.75
N ALA A 217 1.17 -11.45 -11.91
CA ALA A 217 1.42 -10.84 -13.22
C ALA A 217 2.47 -11.60 -14.06
N PHE A 218 3.52 -12.14 -13.44
CA PHE A 218 4.48 -12.98 -14.18
C PHE A 218 3.85 -14.28 -14.70
N VAL A 219 2.91 -14.87 -13.98
CA VAL A 219 2.17 -16.04 -14.46
C VAL A 219 1.30 -15.67 -15.66
N THR A 220 0.70 -14.48 -15.70
CA THR A 220 -0.07 -14.02 -16.88
C THR A 220 0.81 -13.86 -18.12
N VAL A 221 2.03 -13.37 -17.96
CA VAL A 221 3.02 -13.30 -19.05
C VAL A 221 3.38 -14.71 -19.56
N LEU A 222 3.61 -15.65 -18.63
CA LEU A 222 3.88 -17.05 -18.97
C LEU A 222 2.70 -17.69 -19.72
N LEU A 223 1.46 -17.46 -19.23
CA LEU A 223 0.23 -17.91 -19.89
C LEU A 223 0.16 -17.41 -21.34
N ARG A 224 0.37 -16.11 -21.52
CA ARG A 224 0.39 -15.47 -22.85
C ARG A 224 1.39 -16.16 -23.79
N PHE A 225 2.58 -16.49 -23.26
CA PHE A 225 3.62 -17.14 -24.04
C PHE A 225 3.24 -18.58 -24.40
N MET A 226 2.69 -19.35 -23.44
CA MET A 226 2.26 -20.74 -23.67
C MET A 226 1.15 -20.81 -24.73
N VAL A 227 0.09 -20.01 -24.58
CA VAL A 227 -1.02 -19.96 -25.53
C VAL A 227 -0.55 -19.47 -26.89
N GLY A 228 0.24 -18.39 -26.93
CA GLY A 228 0.75 -17.85 -28.18
C GLY A 228 1.62 -18.85 -28.96
N ARG A 229 2.41 -19.69 -28.25
CA ARG A 229 3.22 -20.76 -28.88
C ARG A 229 2.34 -21.83 -29.53
N VAL A 230 1.26 -22.26 -28.85
CA VAL A 230 0.32 -23.25 -29.40
C VAL A 230 -0.40 -22.68 -30.62
N ILE A 231 -0.94 -21.49 -30.52
CA ILE A 231 -1.64 -20.81 -31.63
C ILE A 231 -0.70 -20.68 -32.84
N ARG A 232 0.50 -20.17 -32.65
CA ARG A 232 1.48 -19.97 -33.73
C ARG A 232 1.82 -21.28 -34.45
N ARG A 233 1.97 -22.38 -33.70
CA ARG A 233 2.24 -23.69 -34.31
C ARG A 233 1.10 -24.11 -35.24
N HIS A 234 -0.16 -24.14 -34.77
CA HIS A 234 -1.31 -24.53 -35.59
C HIS A 234 -1.57 -23.57 -36.75
N GLN A 235 -1.25 -22.29 -36.58
CA GLN A 235 -1.33 -21.30 -37.66
C GLN A 235 -0.31 -21.57 -38.77
N LEU A 236 0.95 -21.88 -38.44
CA LEU A 236 1.99 -22.16 -39.37
C LEU A 236 1.80 -23.52 -40.11
N GLU A 237 1.23 -24.49 -39.41
CA GLU A 237 0.89 -25.82 -39.95
C GLU A 237 -0.43 -25.84 -40.70
N GLU A 238 -1.18 -24.72 -40.71
CA GLU A 238 -2.55 -24.63 -41.25
C GLU A 238 -3.47 -25.75 -40.71
N ASP A 239 -3.32 -26.09 -39.44
CA ASP A 239 -3.97 -27.22 -38.80
C ASP A 239 -5.43 -26.90 -38.45
N TYR A 240 -6.28 -26.87 -39.52
CA TYR A 240 -7.71 -26.62 -39.36
C TYR A 240 -8.41 -27.67 -38.48
N ALA A 241 -7.91 -28.92 -38.45
CA ALA A 241 -8.49 -29.97 -37.64
C ALA A 241 -8.31 -29.70 -36.13
N ALA A 242 -7.09 -29.33 -35.70
CA ALA A 242 -6.84 -28.94 -34.32
C ALA A 242 -7.58 -27.65 -33.96
N LEU A 243 -7.59 -26.64 -34.84
CA LEU A 243 -8.31 -25.39 -34.59
C LEU A 243 -9.83 -25.60 -34.47
N ALA A 244 -10.39 -26.51 -35.26
CA ALA A 244 -11.81 -26.87 -35.16
C ALA A 244 -12.17 -27.56 -33.84
N MET A 245 -11.19 -28.20 -33.17
CA MET A 245 -11.38 -28.87 -31.86
C MET A 245 -10.92 -28.00 -30.68
N ALA A 246 -10.34 -26.83 -30.95
CA ALA A 246 -9.89 -25.94 -29.86
C ALA A 246 -11.08 -25.54 -28.95
N PRO A 247 -10.90 -25.42 -27.63
CA PRO A 247 -9.64 -25.46 -26.86
C PRO A 247 -9.23 -26.84 -26.31
N GLN A 248 -9.64 -27.95 -26.93
CA GLN A 248 -9.33 -29.31 -26.46
C GLN A 248 -7.82 -29.50 -26.24
N GLY A 249 -7.44 -30.05 -25.08
CA GLY A 249 -6.03 -30.28 -24.74
C GLY A 249 -5.20 -29.06 -24.36
N LEU A 250 -5.70 -27.86 -24.63
CA LEU A 250 -4.99 -26.62 -24.30
C LEU A 250 -4.88 -26.40 -22.81
N VAL A 251 -5.96 -26.59 -22.07
CA VAL A 251 -6.00 -26.37 -20.61
C VAL A 251 -5.17 -27.38 -19.86
N GLU A 252 -5.16 -28.65 -20.30
CA GLU A 252 -4.28 -29.71 -19.81
C GLU A 252 -2.80 -29.38 -20.04
N HIS A 253 -2.49 -28.86 -21.25
CA HIS A 253 -1.13 -28.41 -21.55
C HIS A 253 -0.70 -27.26 -20.63
N ILE A 254 -1.53 -26.23 -20.43
CA ILE A 254 -1.26 -25.11 -19.54
C ILE A 254 -1.07 -25.63 -18.09
N ASN A 255 -1.96 -26.51 -17.62
CA ASN A 255 -1.88 -27.09 -16.29
C ASN A 255 -0.53 -27.81 -16.05
N SER A 256 -0.15 -28.68 -16.98
CA SER A 256 1.12 -29.38 -16.92
C SER A 256 2.34 -28.43 -16.88
N GLN A 257 2.32 -27.38 -17.69
CA GLN A 257 3.38 -26.38 -17.70
C GLN A 257 3.41 -25.58 -16.39
N MET A 258 2.27 -25.18 -15.86
CA MET A 258 2.20 -24.47 -14.57
C MET A 258 2.72 -25.30 -13.40
N LEU A 259 2.32 -26.58 -13.31
CA LEU A 259 2.83 -27.49 -12.30
C LEU A 259 4.35 -27.67 -12.40
N ALA A 260 4.87 -27.75 -13.63
CA ALA A 260 6.31 -27.88 -13.88
C ALA A 260 7.12 -26.63 -13.44
N THR A 261 6.51 -25.45 -13.32
CA THR A 261 7.21 -24.26 -12.83
C THR A 261 7.59 -24.34 -11.36
N GLY A 262 6.88 -25.10 -10.55
CA GLY A 262 7.03 -25.15 -9.10
C GLY A 262 6.69 -23.87 -8.36
N LEU A 263 6.02 -22.89 -8.99
CA LEU A 263 5.69 -21.59 -8.40
C LEU A 263 4.59 -21.65 -7.33
N GLY A 264 3.84 -22.79 -7.24
CA GLY A 264 2.72 -22.92 -6.32
C GLY A 264 1.53 -21.98 -6.63
N LYS A 265 1.50 -21.40 -7.83
CA LYS A 265 0.42 -20.55 -8.33
C LYS A 265 -0.60 -21.40 -9.08
N HIS A 266 -1.86 -21.00 -8.97
CA HIS A 266 -2.97 -21.57 -9.71
C HIS A 266 -3.81 -20.45 -10.30
N MET A 267 -4.74 -20.80 -11.20
CA MET A 267 -5.63 -19.82 -11.78
C MET A 267 -6.99 -20.42 -12.10
N THR A 268 -8.00 -19.55 -12.15
CA THR A 268 -9.21 -19.81 -12.91
C THR A 268 -8.93 -19.55 -14.38
N LEU A 269 -9.56 -20.27 -15.27
CA LEU A 269 -9.30 -20.11 -16.72
C LEU A 269 -10.56 -20.44 -17.51
N PHE A 270 -11.01 -19.48 -18.30
CA PHE A 270 -11.92 -19.74 -19.40
C PHE A 270 -11.13 -19.72 -20.71
N ALA A 271 -11.23 -20.76 -21.51
CA ALA A 271 -10.64 -20.81 -22.85
C ALA A 271 -11.74 -21.13 -23.87
N GLY A 272 -11.86 -20.30 -24.89
CA GLY A 272 -12.89 -20.43 -25.92
C GLY A 272 -12.35 -20.32 -27.35
N SER A 273 -13.05 -20.93 -28.27
CA SER A 273 -12.81 -20.83 -29.72
C SER A 273 -14.15 -20.71 -30.44
N VAL A 274 -14.31 -19.72 -31.31
CA VAL A 274 -15.44 -19.59 -32.18
C VAL A 274 -15.03 -19.93 -33.62
N ASP A 275 -15.63 -20.96 -34.21
CA ASP A 275 -15.62 -21.17 -35.67
C ASP A 275 -16.64 -20.19 -36.28
N MET A 276 -16.15 -19.10 -36.84
CA MET A 276 -16.98 -18.01 -37.34
C MET A 276 -17.79 -18.40 -38.61
N ASP A 277 -17.32 -19.38 -39.41
CA ASP A 277 -18.04 -19.86 -40.57
C ASP A 277 -19.29 -20.66 -40.15
N ASN A 278 -19.15 -21.44 -39.07
CA ASN A 278 -20.24 -22.29 -38.58
C ASN A 278 -21.00 -21.66 -37.40
N ASN A 279 -20.51 -20.56 -36.84
CA ASN A 279 -21.03 -19.92 -35.65
C ASN A 279 -21.15 -20.88 -34.47
N VAL A 280 -20.11 -21.69 -34.25
CA VAL A 280 -20.03 -22.66 -33.18
C VAL A 280 -18.90 -22.23 -32.23
N MET A 281 -19.23 -22.03 -30.98
CA MET A 281 -18.27 -21.79 -29.91
C MET A 281 -18.01 -23.10 -29.17
N ARG A 282 -16.73 -23.45 -28.99
CA ARG A 282 -16.27 -24.46 -28.04
C ARG A 282 -15.53 -23.80 -26.90
N TYR A 283 -15.76 -24.26 -25.69
CA TYR A 283 -15.09 -23.66 -24.52
C TYR A 283 -14.83 -24.65 -23.41
N VAL A 284 -13.87 -24.29 -22.55
CA VAL A 284 -13.57 -24.95 -21.30
C VAL A 284 -13.61 -23.89 -20.19
N ALA A 285 -14.29 -24.22 -19.07
CA ALA A 285 -14.31 -23.40 -17.87
C ALA A 285 -13.55 -24.13 -16.75
N GLY A 286 -12.38 -23.63 -16.37
CA GLY A 286 -11.56 -24.12 -15.27
C GLY A 286 -11.77 -23.27 -14.01
N ALA A 287 -12.78 -23.62 -13.21
CA ALA A 287 -13.16 -22.94 -11.97
C ALA A 287 -13.51 -21.44 -12.11
N GLN A 288 -13.94 -21.01 -13.33
CA GLN A 288 -14.30 -19.61 -13.56
C GLN A 288 -15.46 -19.16 -12.64
N LEU A 289 -15.27 -18.03 -11.96
CA LEU A 289 -16.23 -17.44 -11.04
C LEU A 289 -16.27 -15.91 -11.24
N PRO A 290 -17.45 -15.26 -11.48
CA PRO A 290 -18.72 -15.89 -11.78
C PRO A 290 -18.66 -16.84 -12.99
N PRO A 291 -19.59 -17.81 -13.10
CA PRO A 291 -19.65 -18.62 -14.32
C PRO A 291 -19.85 -17.76 -15.55
N PRO A 292 -19.41 -18.19 -16.76
CA PRO A 292 -19.61 -17.45 -18.00
C PRO A 292 -21.09 -17.16 -18.25
N ILE A 293 -21.41 -15.96 -18.74
CA ILE A 293 -22.79 -15.50 -18.91
C ILE A 293 -23.08 -15.29 -20.41
N LEU A 294 -24.12 -15.94 -20.91
CA LEU A 294 -24.65 -15.70 -22.23
C LEU A 294 -25.90 -14.82 -22.11
N VAL A 295 -25.94 -13.76 -22.92
CA VAL A 295 -27.12 -12.89 -23.05
C VAL A 295 -27.67 -12.98 -24.44
N VAL A 296 -28.98 -13.30 -24.56
CA VAL A 296 -29.71 -13.40 -25.80
C VAL A 296 -31.06 -12.73 -25.61
N ASP A 297 -31.41 -11.81 -26.49
CA ASP A 297 -32.71 -11.10 -26.49
C ASP A 297 -33.09 -10.50 -25.12
N GLY A 298 -32.07 -10.07 -24.34
CA GLY A 298 -32.26 -9.48 -23.02
C GLY A 298 -32.36 -10.48 -21.86
N GLU A 299 -32.24 -11.78 -22.11
CA GLU A 299 -32.15 -12.81 -21.09
C GLU A 299 -30.69 -13.21 -20.85
N ALA A 300 -30.25 -13.11 -19.61
CA ALA A 300 -28.90 -13.51 -19.18
C ALA A 300 -28.96 -14.84 -18.46
N VAL A 301 -28.13 -15.79 -18.85
CA VAL A 301 -28.03 -17.12 -18.24
C VAL A 301 -26.59 -17.53 -18.07
N PHE A 302 -26.28 -18.25 -17.00
CA PHE A 302 -24.98 -18.88 -16.84
C PHE A 302 -24.80 -20.03 -17.82
N LEU A 303 -23.65 -20.06 -18.49
CA LEU A 303 -23.29 -21.21 -19.31
C LEU A 303 -22.88 -22.41 -18.43
N PRO A 304 -23.15 -23.63 -18.88
CA PRO A 304 -22.64 -24.82 -18.21
C PRO A 304 -21.11 -24.89 -18.30
N GLY A 305 -20.53 -25.68 -17.41
CA GLY A 305 -19.11 -25.94 -17.37
C GLY A 305 -18.57 -25.80 -15.95
N LYS A 306 -18.16 -26.92 -15.36
CA LYS A 306 -17.53 -26.97 -14.03
C LYS A 306 -16.22 -27.74 -14.17
N GLY A 307 -15.12 -27.01 -14.19
CA GLY A 307 -13.78 -27.56 -14.20
C GLY A 307 -13.05 -27.24 -12.88
N LYS A 308 -11.94 -27.93 -12.63
CA LYS A 308 -11.02 -27.64 -11.55
C LYS A 308 -10.14 -26.43 -11.92
N PRO A 309 -9.63 -25.69 -10.94
CA PRO A 309 -8.63 -24.65 -11.23
C PRO A 309 -7.37 -25.26 -11.83
N VAL A 310 -6.69 -24.47 -12.64
CA VAL A 310 -5.48 -24.86 -13.37
C VAL A 310 -4.25 -24.61 -12.49
N GLY A 311 -3.30 -25.56 -12.46
CA GLY A 311 -2.05 -25.43 -11.72
C GLY A 311 -2.08 -26.02 -10.30
N ILE A 312 -3.10 -26.81 -9.93
CA ILE A 312 -3.18 -27.48 -8.61
C ILE A 312 -3.05 -28.99 -8.70
N PHE A 313 -3.77 -29.61 -9.62
CA PHE A 313 -3.95 -31.06 -9.66
C PHE A 313 -3.21 -31.65 -10.84
N GLU A 314 -2.51 -32.75 -10.61
CA GLU A 314 -1.99 -33.64 -11.65
C GLU A 314 -3.13 -34.50 -12.24
N ASP A 315 -2.97 -34.97 -13.46
CA ASP A 315 -3.87 -35.95 -14.12
C ASP A 315 -5.36 -35.51 -14.16
N VAL A 316 -5.60 -34.22 -14.44
CA VAL A 316 -6.96 -33.68 -14.62
C VAL A 316 -7.24 -33.44 -16.09
N THR A 317 -8.46 -33.76 -16.50
CA THR A 317 -9.02 -33.42 -17.80
C THR A 317 -10.17 -32.45 -17.64
N TRP A 318 -10.30 -31.54 -18.61
CA TRP A 318 -11.40 -30.58 -18.67
C TRP A 318 -12.33 -30.95 -19.80
N HIS A 319 -13.63 -30.84 -19.53
CA HIS A 319 -14.65 -31.10 -20.56
C HIS A 319 -14.80 -29.89 -21.47
N VAL A 320 -14.85 -30.14 -22.79
CA VAL A 320 -15.14 -29.11 -23.79
C VAL A 320 -16.64 -29.06 -24.01
N GLU A 321 -17.22 -27.91 -23.73
CA GLU A 321 -18.61 -27.61 -24.02
C GLU A 321 -18.74 -27.02 -25.43
N GLU A 322 -19.86 -27.26 -26.10
CA GLU A 322 -20.16 -26.74 -27.43
C GLU A 322 -21.47 -25.95 -27.41
N LEU A 323 -21.47 -24.78 -28.03
CA LEU A 323 -22.63 -23.90 -28.14
C LEU A 323 -22.72 -23.33 -29.55
N LYS A 324 -23.89 -23.44 -30.17
CA LYS A 324 -24.23 -22.67 -31.36
C LYS A 324 -24.47 -21.22 -30.91
N MET A 325 -23.64 -20.31 -31.38
CA MET A 325 -23.77 -18.88 -31.04
C MET A 325 -25.05 -18.30 -31.71
N PRO A 326 -26.01 -17.81 -30.90
CA PRO A 326 -27.20 -17.18 -31.46
C PRO A 326 -26.85 -15.90 -32.22
N GLU A 327 -27.69 -15.53 -33.20
CA GLU A 327 -27.65 -14.18 -33.74
C GLU A 327 -28.00 -13.19 -32.62
N ARG A 328 -27.34 -12.03 -32.59
CA ARG A 328 -27.56 -11.00 -31.58
C ARG A 328 -27.41 -11.54 -30.14
N SER A 329 -26.22 -12.00 -29.85
CA SER A 329 -25.87 -12.52 -28.54
C SER A 329 -24.59 -11.88 -27.99
N SER A 330 -24.47 -11.86 -26.65
CA SER A 330 -23.25 -11.46 -25.93
C SER A 330 -22.80 -12.55 -24.99
N LEU A 331 -21.52 -12.87 -24.99
CA LEU A 331 -20.86 -13.64 -23.95
C LEU A 331 -20.10 -12.67 -23.05
N VAL A 332 -20.39 -12.72 -21.76
CA VAL A 332 -19.74 -11.90 -20.74
C VAL A 332 -18.94 -12.79 -19.80
N LEU A 333 -17.67 -12.50 -19.63
CA LEU A 333 -16.80 -13.09 -18.63
C LEU A 333 -16.39 -12.02 -17.62
N LEU A 334 -16.40 -12.36 -16.34
CA LEU A 334 -16.07 -11.49 -15.23
C LEU A 334 -15.08 -12.20 -14.31
N SER A 335 -14.17 -11.47 -13.67
CA SER A 335 -13.39 -11.98 -12.54
C SER A 335 -14.18 -11.89 -11.24
N ASP A 336 -13.73 -12.57 -10.21
CA ASP A 336 -14.44 -12.63 -8.93
C ASP A 336 -14.42 -11.28 -8.18
N GLY A 337 -13.46 -10.39 -8.45
CA GLY A 337 -13.49 -9.02 -7.94
C GLY A 337 -14.77 -8.24 -8.28
N VAL A 338 -15.53 -8.67 -9.28
CA VAL A 338 -16.86 -8.08 -9.56
C VAL A 338 -17.83 -8.25 -8.38
N PHE A 339 -17.67 -9.29 -7.58
CA PHE A 339 -18.56 -9.52 -6.44
C PHE A 339 -18.47 -8.43 -5.37
N ASP A 340 -17.36 -7.72 -5.29
CA ASP A 340 -17.19 -6.61 -4.34
C ASP A 340 -18.04 -5.38 -4.69
N LEU A 341 -18.56 -5.33 -5.93
CA LEU A 341 -19.44 -4.27 -6.38
C LEU A 341 -20.90 -4.45 -5.92
N PHE A 342 -21.24 -5.63 -5.41
CA PHE A 342 -22.58 -5.99 -5.03
C PHE A 342 -22.72 -6.07 -3.51
N PRO A 343 -23.74 -5.40 -2.93
CA PRO A 343 -23.92 -5.32 -1.46
C PRO A 343 -24.48 -6.61 -0.84
N GLU A 344 -24.93 -7.57 -1.65
CA GLU A 344 -25.49 -8.83 -1.20
C GLU A 344 -24.47 -9.64 -0.40
N ALA A 345 -24.90 -10.30 0.67
CA ALA A 345 -24.01 -11.04 1.56
C ALA A 345 -23.62 -12.43 1.01
N GLN A 346 -24.48 -13.04 0.18
CA GLN A 346 -24.26 -14.38 -0.35
C GLN A 346 -23.91 -14.33 -1.85
N ILE A 347 -23.00 -15.20 -2.26
CA ILE A 347 -22.55 -15.29 -3.66
C ILE A 347 -23.72 -15.56 -4.60
N ALA A 348 -24.63 -16.43 -4.25
CA ALA A 348 -25.81 -16.74 -5.07
C ALA A 348 -26.71 -15.52 -5.32
N ASP A 349 -26.85 -14.64 -4.31
CA ASP A 349 -27.63 -13.40 -4.46
C ASP A 349 -26.90 -12.39 -5.35
N LYS A 350 -25.57 -12.30 -5.23
CA LYS A 350 -24.72 -11.49 -6.11
C LYS A 350 -24.78 -11.98 -7.55
N GLU A 351 -24.70 -13.29 -7.77
CA GLU A 351 -24.87 -13.90 -9.10
C GLU A 351 -26.22 -13.58 -9.72
N ALA A 352 -27.31 -13.67 -8.95
CA ALA A 352 -28.64 -13.29 -9.42
C ALA A 352 -28.74 -11.80 -9.78
N ALA A 353 -28.10 -10.92 -9.00
CA ALA A 353 -28.03 -9.50 -9.27
C ALA A 353 -27.25 -9.21 -10.56
N ILE A 354 -26.12 -9.90 -10.78
CA ILE A 354 -25.32 -9.81 -12.02
C ILE A 354 -26.16 -10.20 -13.24
N LEU A 355 -26.82 -11.35 -13.21
CA LEU A 355 -27.69 -11.78 -14.33
C LEU A 355 -28.78 -10.75 -14.64
N LYS A 356 -29.45 -10.24 -13.63
CA LYS A 356 -30.49 -9.22 -13.79
C LYS A 356 -29.94 -7.93 -14.42
N LEU A 357 -28.75 -7.49 -14.00
CA LEU A 357 -28.09 -6.30 -14.54
C LEU A 357 -27.74 -6.49 -16.01
N LEU A 358 -27.11 -7.62 -16.37
CA LEU A 358 -26.64 -7.91 -17.72
C LEU A 358 -27.78 -8.14 -18.71
N GLY A 359 -28.90 -8.69 -18.27
CA GLY A 359 -30.10 -8.83 -19.14
C GLY A 359 -30.62 -7.50 -19.68
N THR A 360 -30.30 -6.39 -19.04
CA THR A 360 -30.76 -5.07 -19.46
C THR A 360 -29.70 -4.24 -20.20
N ARG A 361 -28.41 -4.58 -20.07
CA ARG A 361 -27.27 -3.76 -20.56
C ARG A 361 -26.08 -4.63 -20.93
N SER A 362 -26.08 -5.23 -22.09
CA SER A 362 -24.99 -6.13 -22.53
C SER A 362 -24.50 -5.89 -23.96
N GLY A 363 -24.85 -4.74 -24.56
CA GLY A 363 -24.53 -4.44 -25.94
C GLY A 363 -23.10 -3.95 -26.19
N THR A 364 -22.55 -3.14 -25.30
CA THR A 364 -21.20 -2.60 -25.43
C THR A 364 -20.40 -2.75 -24.12
N LEU A 365 -19.09 -2.68 -24.22
CA LEU A 365 -18.21 -2.73 -23.03
C LEU A 365 -18.45 -1.50 -22.12
N GLU A 366 -18.69 -0.34 -22.70
CA GLU A 366 -18.98 0.91 -21.99
C GLU A 366 -20.29 0.80 -21.22
N ASP A 367 -21.35 0.22 -21.81
CA ASP A 367 -22.62 -0.02 -21.11
C ASP A 367 -22.42 -0.94 -19.89
N LEU A 368 -21.58 -1.98 -20.02
CA LEU A 368 -21.26 -2.87 -18.92
C LEU A 368 -20.46 -2.16 -17.81
N LYS A 369 -19.47 -1.37 -18.17
CA LYS A 369 -18.66 -0.60 -17.21
C LYS A 369 -19.52 0.41 -16.45
N GLU A 370 -20.41 1.12 -17.15
CA GLU A 370 -21.36 2.05 -16.53
C GLU A 370 -22.33 1.32 -15.60
N ALA A 371 -22.90 0.20 -16.03
CA ALA A 371 -23.84 -0.60 -15.25
C ALA A 371 -23.21 -1.14 -13.97
N LEU A 372 -21.97 -1.61 -14.03
CA LEU A 372 -21.19 -2.09 -12.90
C LEU A 372 -20.52 -0.96 -12.10
N LYS A 373 -20.60 0.29 -12.59
CA LYS A 373 -19.96 1.47 -11.99
C LYS A 373 -18.45 1.35 -11.83
N ILE A 374 -17.78 0.64 -12.70
CA ILE A 374 -16.35 0.32 -12.59
C ILE A 374 -15.49 1.58 -12.66
N ASP A 375 -15.85 2.55 -13.51
CA ASP A 375 -15.07 3.80 -13.67
C ASP A 375 -15.11 4.71 -12.43
N TYR A 376 -15.93 4.40 -11.42
CA TYR A 376 -16.04 5.15 -10.17
C TYR A 376 -15.26 4.52 -9.01
N ILE A 377 -14.55 3.41 -9.26
CA ILE A 377 -13.79 2.69 -8.25
C ILE A 377 -12.35 3.19 -8.29
N GLU A 378 -11.91 3.84 -7.23
CA GLU A 378 -10.52 4.34 -7.13
C GLU A 378 -9.54 3.24 -6.69
N GLU A 379 -9.93 2.41 -5.71
CA GLU A 379 -9.10 1.34 -5.14
C GLU A 379 -9.95 0.06 -4.95
N PRO A 380 -10.03 -0.83 -5.94
CA PRO A 380 -10.72 -2.10 -5.77
C PRO A 380 -9.95 -3.02 -4.80
N GLN A 381 -10.67 -3.87 -4.07
CA GLN A 381 -10.06 -4.83 -3.13
C GLN A 381 -9.39 -5.99 -3.88
N ASP A 382 -9.96 -6.39 -5.02
CA ASP A 382 -9.38 -7.37 -5.93
C ASP A 382 -9.44 -6.86 -7.37
N ASP A 383 -8.74 -7.52 -8.28
CA ASP A 383 -8.71 -7.16 -9.69
C ASP A 383 -10.10 -7.35 -10.30
N ILE A 384 -10.60 -6.35 -11.05
CA ILE A 384 -11.89 -6.38 -11.70
C ILE A 384 -11.69 -6.43 -13.20
N SER A 385 -12.05 -7.55 -13.79
CA SER A 385 -11.86 -7.78 -15.22
C SER A 385 -13.15 -8.19 -15.92
N LEU A 386 -13.30 -7.70 -17.14
CA LEU A 386 -14.39 -8.00 -18.03
C LEU A 386 -13.86 -8.40 -19.40
N LEU A 387 -14.51 -9.39 -20.00
CA LEU A 387 -14.40 -9.66 -21.42
C LEU A 387 -15.80 -9.77 -21.99
N LEU A 388 -16.05 -9.06 -23.09
CA LEU A 388 -17.32 -9.05 -23.83
C LEU A 388 -17.04 -9.55 -25.24
N LEU A 389 -17.71 -10.63 -25.64
CA LEU A 389 -17.78 -11.10 -27.02
C LEU A 389 -19.21 -10.95 -27.51
N THR A 390 -19.43 -10.16 -28.56
CA THR A 390 -20.75 -9.94 -29.17
C THR A 390 -20.80 -10.55 -30.55
N ARG A 391 -22.00 -10.94 -30.99
CA ARG A 391 -22.32 -11.33 -32.35
C ARG A 391 -23.53 -10.58 -32.85
N GLY A 392 -23.44 -9.92 -34.03
CA GLY A 392 -24.57 -9.27 -34.72
C GLY A 392 -25.14 -8.06 -33.96
N MET A 393 -24.32 -7.41 -33.13
CA MET A 393 -24.72 -6.20 -32.40
C MET A 393 -24.04 -4.97 -32.94
#